data_fa915cc9542089b3de438058d99fc4b4
#
_entry.id   fa915cc9542089b3de438058d99fc4b4
#
_cell.length_a   1.000
_cell.length_b   1.000
_cell.length_c   1.000
_cell.angle_alpha   90.00
_cell.angle_beta   90.00
_cell.angle_gamma   90.00
#
_symmetry.space_group_name_H-M   'P 1'
#
loop_
_entity.id
_entity.type
_entity.pdbx_description
1 polymer ?
#
loop_
_entity_poly.entity_id
_entity_poly.type
_entity_poly.pdbx_seq_one_letter_code
_entity_poly.pdbx_strand_id
1 'polypeptide(L)'
;MGKITFVPVGGLANRMRAVASAVMLAGKTKSELSIIWFQDWALNAPFYQLFKPVDREVACLRDASRLDYALLDRPRSKNFHFPLLFQKLLFKSCLYERSITPLCNRHFDFARWVKEGGCVYMASSTAFQPYDYAWISRLFVPVDEIMEEVENRCRNFSDAMIGVHIRRTDNLASIRQSPIELFYQKLDEKIKEDGKVAIYLATDSEEVKREMKERYGDRIFCSGKKADRGSLEGIREGITDMYTLARTQKIYGSFQSSFSDMAAQIGGVPLEILKL
;
A
#
# COMPACT_ATOMS: atom_id res chain seq x y z
N MET A 1 -23.17 -13.01 16.13
CA MET A 1 -22.39 -12.49 15.00
C MET A 1 -21.10 -11.92 15.56
N GLY A 2 -19.94 -12.31 15.02
CA GLY A 2 -18.65 -11.83 15.53
C GLY A 2 -18.39 -10.38 15.12
N LYS A 3 -17.52 -9.71 15.87
CA LYS A 3 -17.06 -8.34 15.58
C LYS A 3 -15.55 -8.29 15.48
N ILE A 4 -15.04 -7.71 14.39
CA ILE A 4 -13.61 -7.48 14.18
C ILE A 4 -13.36 -5.96 14.17
N THR A 5 -12.58 -5.46 15.12
CA THR A 5 -12.02 -4.12 15.05
C THR A 5 -10.62 -4.22 14.48
N PHE A 6 -10.42 -3.61 13.32
CA PHE A 6 -9.19 -3.72 12.55
C PHE A 6 -8.48 -2.36 12.40
N VAL A 7 -7.19 -2.35 12.65
CA VAL A 7 -6.32 -1.16 12.49
C VAL A 7 -5.23 -1.48 11.46
N PRO A 8 -5.33 -0.94 10.24
CA PRO A 8 -4.29 -1.09 9.24
C PRO A 8 -3.07 -0.23 9.60
N VAL A 9 -1.88 -0.80 9.46
CA VAL A 9 -0.61 -0.23 9.92
C VAL A 9 0.37 -0.07 8.78
N GLY A 10 1.35 0.81 8.94
CA GLY A 10 2.43 1.03 7.98
C GLY A 10 2.07 1.98 6.85
N GLY A 11 2.88 1.99 5.80
CA GLY A 11 2.65 2.81 4.62
C GLY A 11 1.44 2.35 3.79
N LEU A 12 1.05 3.16 2.81
CA LEU A 12 -0.19 3.01 2.04
C LEU A 12 -0.42 1.58 1.51
N ALA A 13 0.48 1.04 0.71
CA ALA A 13 0.33 -0.29 0.11
C ALA A 13 0.21 -1.40 1.16
N ASN A 14 0.90 -1.26 2.30
CA ASN A 14 0.78 -2.18 3.42
C ASN A 14 -0.62 -2.16 4.02
N ARG A 15 -1.19 -0.95 4.22
CA ARG A 15 -2.56 -0.79 4.72
C ARG A 15 -3.58 -1.35 3.74
N MET A 16 -3.41 -1.11 2.43
CA MET A 16 -4.32 -1.60 1.40
C MET A 16 -4.43 -3.13 1.42
N ARG A 17 -3.31 -3.86 1.39
CA ARG A 17 -3.33 -5.32 1.45
C ARG A 17 -3.84 -5.87 2.79
N ALA A 18 -3.53 -5.21 3.90
CA ALA A 18 -4.00 -5.61 5.21
C ALA A 18 -5.52 -5.46 5.35
N VAL A 19 -6.09 -4.36 4.82
CA VAL A 19 -7.54 -4.13 4.76
C VAL A 19 -8.24 -5.17 3.87
N ALA A 20 -7.73 -5.43 2.67
CA ALA A 20 -8.29 -6.45 1.79
C ALA A 20 -8.30 -7.83 2.47
N SER A 21 -7.23 -8.17 3.17
CA SER A 21 -7.12 -9.40 3.96
C SER A 21 -8.13 -9.45 5.12
N ALA A 22 -8.40 -8.31 5.80
CA ALA A 22 -9.39 -8.21 6.86
C ALA A 22 -10.82 -8.37 6.34
N VAL A 23 -11.13 -7.82 5.16
CA VAL A 23 -12.43 -8.00 4.48
C VAL A 23 -12.67 -9.49 4.17
N MET A 24 -11.66 -10.19 3.65
CA MET A 24 -11.77 -11.62 3.38
C MET A 24 -11.99 -12.43 4.66
N LEU A 25 -11.29 -12.08 5.76
CA LEU A 25 -11.50 -12.73 7.05
C LEU A 25 -12.92 -12.50 7.58
N ALA A 26 -13.41 -11.28 7.51
CA ALA A 26 -14.76 -10.92 7.94
C ALA A 26 -15.83 -11.68 7.14
N GLY A 27 -15.72 -11.74 5.81
CA GLY A 27 -16.61 -12.52 4.95
C GLY A 27 -16.60 -14.01 5.29
N LYS A 28 -15.41 -14.62 5.46
CA LYS A 28 -15.25 -16.04 5.83
C LYS A 28 -15.85 -16.38 7.20
N THR A 29 -15.85 -15.44 8.13
CA THR A 29 -16.37 -15.63 9.49
C THR A 29 -17.79 -15.11 9.68
N LYS A 30 -18.37 -14.43 8.70
CA LYS A 30 -19.65 -13.72 8.76
C LYS A 30 -19.69 -12.75 9.94
N SER A 31 -18.58 -11.98 10.12
CA SER A 31 -18.40 -11.03 11.20
C SER A 31 -18.55 -9.60 10.69
N GLU A 32 -19.05 -8.71 11.55
CA GLU A 32 -18.99 -7.28 11.31
C GLU A 32 -17.54 -6.80 11.32
N LEU A 33 -17.14 -5.98 10.34
CA LEU A 33 -15.81 -5.42 10.23
C LEU A 33 -15.84 -3.91 10.43
N SER A 34 -15.16 -3.44 11.49
CA SER A 34 -14.93 -2.02 11.74
C SER A 34 -13.44 -1.72 11.53
N ILE A 35 -13.14 -0.88 10.55
CA ILE A 35 -11.77 -0.47 10.20
C ILE A 35 -11.56 0.96 10.70
N ILE A 36 -10.51 1.16 11.51
CA ILE A 36 -10.17 2.47 12.05
C ILE A 36 -8.85 2.93 11.42
N TRP A 37 -8.93 4.00 10.63
CA TRP A 37 -7.80 4.55 9.91
C TRP A 37 -7.11 5.62 10.76
N PHE A 38 -5.92 5.28 11.28
CA PHE A 38 -5.09 6.19 12.05
C PHE A 38 -4.13 6.96 11.15
N GLN A 39 -3.93 8.23 11.44
CA GLN A 39 -2.84 9.01 10.90
C GLN A 39 -1.61 8.84 11.79
N ASP A 40 -0.47 8.53 11.20
CA ASP A 40 0.78 8.36 11.93
C ASP A 40 1.99 8.71 11.04
N TRP A 41 3.20 8.55 11.57
CA TRP A 41 4.44 8.85 10.85
C TRP A 41 4.62 8.07 9.53
N ALA A 42 3.99 6.91 9.39
CA ALA A 42 4.09 6.08 8.19
C ALA A 42 3.10 6.49 7.10
N LEU A 43 1.99 7.14 7.49
CA LEU A 43 0.95 7.67 6.61
C LEU A 43 0.14 8.75 7.34
N ASN A 44 0.47 10.01 7.12
CA ASN A 44 -0.16 11.16 7.79
C ASN A 44 -1.26 11.78 6.93
N ALA A 45 -2.28 11.00 6.56
CA ALA A 45 -3.43 11.49 5.83
C ALA A 45 -4.72 10.78 6.26
N PRO A 46 -5.87 11.51 6.33
CA PRO A 46 -7.19 10.92 6.52
C PRO A 46 -7.58 10.06 5.31
N PHE A 47 -8.33 8.98 5.55
CA PHE A 47 -8.77 8.09 4.48
C PHE A 47 -9.59 8.80 3.41
N TYR A 48 -10.58 9.61 3.83
CA TYR A 48 -11.52 10.27 2.92
C TYR A 48 -10.93 11.44 2.12
N GLN A 49 -9.71 11.85 2.42
CA GLN A 49 -8.95 12.78 1.58
C GLN A 49 -8.12 12.08 0.50
N LEU A 50 -8.10 10.74 0.52
CA LEU A 50 -7.36 9.90 -0.40
C LEU A 50 -8.28 9.05 -1.27
N PHE A 51 -9.35 8.49 -0.65
CA PHE A 51 -10.23 7.51 -1.27
C PHE A 51 -11.69 7.83 -1.01
N LYS A 52 -12.55 7.38 -1.92
CA LYS A 52 -14.01 7.43 -1.80
C LYS A 52 -14.48 6.53 -0.65
N PRO A 53 -15.66 6.79 -0.08
CA PRO A 53 -16.23 5.95 0.97
C PRO A 53 -16.34 4.48 0.56
N VAL A 54 -15.98 3.58 1.48
CA VAL A 54 -16.17 2.14 1.32
C VAL A 54 -17.64 1.79 1.57
N ASP A 55 -18.17 0.85 0.79
CA ASP A 55 -19.53 0.33 0.99
C ASP A 55 -19.67 -0.25 2.41
N ARG A 56 -20.67 0.22 3.14
CA ARG A 56 -20.95 -0.20 4.53
C ARG A 56 -21.34 -1.67 4.66
N GLU A 57 -21.83 -2.30 3.59
CA GLU A 57 -22.11 -3.74 3.58
C GLU A 57 -20.83 -4.55 3.61
N VAL A 58 -19.72 -3.99 3.12
CA VAL A 58 -18.40 -4.63 3.13
C VAL A 58 -17.68 -4.38 4.44
N ALA A 59 -17.60 -3.12 4.87
CA ALA A 59 -16.92 -2.73 6.11
C ALA A 59 -17.34 -1.33 6.56
N CYS A 60 -17.36 -1.11 7.87
CA CYS A 60 -17.46 0.22 8.46
C CYS A 60 -16.04 0.81 8.57
N LEU A 61 -15.56 1.51 7.53
CA LEU A 61 -14.28 2.19 7.54
C LEU A 61 -14.47 3.66 7.94
N ARG A 62 -13.66 4.13 8.87
CA ARG A 62 -13.66 5.54 9.29
C ARG A 62 -12.28 6.01 9.74
N ASP A 63 -12.06 7.31 9.67
CA ASP A 63 -10.89 7.94 10.27
C ASP A 63 -10.97 7.88 11.81
N ALA A 64 -9.81 7.78 12.46
CA ALA A 64 -9.70 7.72 13.90
C ALA A 64 -10.08 9.06 14.55
N SER A 65 -10.98 9.01 15.52
CA SER A 65 -11.31 10.13 16.41
C SER A 65 -10.25 10.31 17.50
N ARG A 66 -10.29 11.42 18.22
CA ARG A 66 -9.39 11.66 19.38
C ARG A 66 -9.49 10.55 20.43
N LEU A 67 -10.69 10.02 20.65
CA LEU A 67 -10.92 8.94 21.61
C LEU A 67 -10.28 7.63 21.14
N ASP A 68 -10.28 7.36 19.83
CA ASP A 68 -9.67 6.15 19.29
C ASP A 68 -8.16 6.10 19.54
N TYR A 69 -7.46 7.24 19.51
CA TYR A 69 -6.03 7.29 19.85
C TYR A 69 -5.74 6.84 21.28
N ALA A 70 -6.66 7.06 22.21
CA ALA A 70 -6.53 6.60 23.59
C ALA A 70 -6.95 5.14 23.79
N LEU A 71 -7.98 4.68 23.07
CA LEU A 71 -8.62 3.38 23.32
C LEU A 71 -8.20 2.29 22.33
N LEU A 72 -8.07 2.63 21.04
CA LEU A 72 -8.03 1.65 19.94
C LEU A 72 -6.75 1.71 19.11
N ASP A 73 -5.86 2.70 19.35
CA ASP A 73 -4.59 2.73 18.65
C ASP A 73 -3.74 1.49 18.99
N ARG A 74 -2.92 1.05 18.03
CA ARG A 74 -2.00 -0.06 18.28
C ARG A 74 -0.93 0.33 19.31
N PRO A 75 -0.39 -0.62 20.08
CA PRO A 75 0.73 -0.35 20.97
C PRO A 75 1.95 0.19 20.20
N ARG A 76 2.42 1.36 20.57
CA ARG A 76 3.63 2.00 20.05
C ARG A 76 4.30 2.85 21.14
N SER A 77 5.54 3.29 20.92
CA SER A 77 6.35 3.92 21.95
C SER A 77 5.69 5.11 22.67
N LYS A 78 4.86 5.88 21.95
CA LYS A 78 4.19 7.07 22.51
C LYS A 78 2.87 6.79 23.26
N ASN A 79 2.26 5.61 23.05
CA ASN A 79 0.95 5.27 23.63
C ASN A 79 0.92 3.89 24.29
N PHE A 80 2.05 3.30 24.57
CA PHE A 80 2.26 1.88 24.85
C PHE A 80 1.33 1.28 25.93
N HIS A 81 1.01 2.02 26.97
CA HIS A 81 0.25 1.48 28.09
C HIS A 81 -1.26 1.74 28.00
N PHE A 82 -1.68 2.90 27.52
CA PHE A 82 -3.08 3.32 27.52
C PHE A 82 -3.97 2.43 26.64
N PRO A 83 -3.70 2.27 25.33
CA PRO A 83 -4.56 1.45 24.50
C PRO A 83 -4.59 -0.02 24.93
N LEU A 84 -3.46 -0.59 25.38
CA LEU A 84 -3.40 -1.97 25.84
C LEU A 84 -4.35 -2.26 27.00
N LEU A 85 -4.46 -1.33 27.97
CA LEU A 85 -5.36 -1.49 29.09
C LEU A 85 -6.82 -1.53 28.64
N PHE A 86 -7.23 -0.59 27.80
CA PHE A 86 -8.60 -0.53 27.30
C PHE A 86 -8.92 -1.69 26.36
N GLN A 87 -8.00 -2.07 25.49
CA GLN A 87 -8.22 -3.17 24.57
C GLN A 87 -8.44 -4.51 25.28
N LYS A 88 -7.74 -4.76 26.40
CA LYS A 88 -7.96 -5.94 27.23
C LYS A 88 -9.35 -5.97 27.90
N LEU A 89 -9.96 -4.81 28.11
CA LEU A 89 -11.31 -4.70 28.66
C LEU A 89 -12.39 -4.78 27.58
N LEU A 90 -12.12 -4.22 26.39
CA LEU A 90 -13.09 -4.09 25.31
C LEU A 90 -13.16 -5.34 24.41
N PHE A 91 -12.07 -6.09 24.30
CA PHE A 91 -11.96 -7.23 23.38
C PHE A 91 -11.58 -8.51 24.11
N LYS A 92 -12.22 -9.59 23.72
CA LYS A 92 -11.90 -10.91 24.28
C LYS A 92 -10.50 -11.39 23.86
N SER A 93 -10.04 -10.99 22.68
CA SER A 93 -8.71 -11.32 22.18
C SER A 93 -8.16 -10.23 21.26
N CYS A 94 -6.86 -9.99 21.36
CA CYS A 94 -6.16 -8.97 20.59
C CYS A 94 -4.92 -9.57 19.90
N LEU A 95 -4.76 -9.25 18.60
CA LEU A 95 -3.54 -9.54 17.84
C LEU A 95 -2.92 -8.24 17.35
N TYR A 96 -1.62 -8.10 17.58
CA TYR A 96 -0.88 -6.91 17.21
C TYR A 96 0.12 -7.18 16.08
N GLU A 97 0.49 -6.16 15.36
CA GLU A 97 1.35 -6.19 14.18
C GLU A 97 2.54 -7.17 14.32
N ARG A 98 3.25 -7.12 15.45
CA ARG A 98 4.44 -7.94 15.68
C ARG A 98 4.17 -9.45 15.71
N SER A 99 2.95 -9.85 16.02
CA SER A 99 2.56 -11.26 16.10
C SER A 99 2.03 -11.82 14.79
N ILE A 100 1.59 -10.95 13.85
CA ILE A 100 0.89 -11.42 12.64
C ILE A 100 1.80 -12.26 11.74
N THR A 101 2.97 -11.76 11.37
CA THR A 101 3.91 -12.50 10.51
C THR A 101 4.34 -13.85 11.11
N PRO A 102 4.74 -13.95 12.39
CA PRO A 102 5.00 -15.24 13.03
C PRO A 102 3.79 -16.19 13.03
N LEU A 103 2.58 -15.69 13.20
CA LEU A 103 1.36 -16.49 13.14
C LEU A 103 1.08 -16.99 11.72
N CYS A 104 1.25 -16.16 10.69
CA CYS A 104 1.14 -16.57 9.29
C CYS A 104 2.13 -17.69 8.96
N ASN A 105 3.38 -17.58 9.39
CA ASN A 105 4.41 -18.60 9.17
C ASN A 105 4.10 -19.95 9.84
N ARG A 106 3.26 -19.92 10.89
CA ARG A 106 2.79 -21.13 11.59
C ARG A 106 1.42 -21.60 11.10
N HIS A 107 0.91 -21.07 10.00
CA HIS A 107 -0.41 -21.40 9.44
C HIS A 107 -1.55 -21.24 10.46
N PHE A 108 -1.51 -20.17 11.26
CA PHE A 108 -2.51 -19.89 12.28
C PHE A 108 -3.90 -19.69 11.67
N ASP A 109 -4.92 -20.34 12.25
CA ASP A 109 -6.30 -20.21 11.80
C ASP A 109 -6.96 -18.95 12.38
N PHE A 110 -6.81 -17.82 11.67
CA PHE A 110 -7.44 -16.56 12.02
C PHE A 110 -8.97 -16.64 12.03
N ALA A 111 -9.57 -17.48 11.18
CA ALA A 111 -11.02 -17.61 11.13
C ALA A 111 -11.56 -18.32 12.39
N ARG A 112 -10.90 -19.35 12.84
CA ARG A 112 -11.21 -20.02 14.12
C ARG A 112 -11.03 -19.04 15.29
N TRP A 113 -9.92 -18.30 15.31
CA TRP A 113 -9.65 -17.32 16.35
C TRP A 113 -10.74 -16.23 16.45
N VAL A 114 -11.25 -15.72 15.32
CA VAL A 114 -12.37 -14.75 15.29
C VAL A 114 -13.65 -15.38 15.84
N LYS A 115 -13.99 -16.60 15.41
CA LYS A 115 -15.20 -17.31 15.85
C LYS A 115 -15.21 -17.59 17.36
N GLU A 116 -14.09 -18.02 17.91
CA GLU A 116 -13.94 -18.30 19.34
C GLU A 116 -13.86 -17.01 20.17
N GLY A 117 -13.27 -15.94 19.60
CA GLY A 117 -13.14 -14.65 20.23
C GLY A 117 -14.44 -13.83 20.27
N GLY A 118 -15.28 -13.96 19.26
CA GLY A 118 -16.53 -13.18 19.14
C GLY A 118 -16.32 -11.69 18.91
N CYS A 119 -15.74 -10.97 19.86
CA CYS A 119 -15.33 -9.57 19.71
C CYS A 119 -13.81 -9.48 19.82
N VAL A 120 -13.15 -9.19 18.70
CA VAL A 120 -11.68 -9.23 18.58
C VAL A 120 -11.10 -7.94 18.03
N TYR A 121 -9.86 -7.66 18.44
CA TYR A 121 -9.06 -6.56 17.93
C TYR A 121 -7.85 -7.08 17.16
N MET A 122 -7.55 -6.48 16.01
CA MET A 122 -6.36 -6.82 15.22
C MET A 122 -5.73 -5.58 14.62
N ALA A 123 -4.41 -5.48 14.69
CA ALA A 123 -3.62 -4.48 13.97
C ALA A 123 -2.59 -5.20 13.08
N SER A 124 -2.54 -4.86 11.78
CA SER A 124 -1.62 -5.48 10.83
C SER A 124 -1.10 -4.52 9.77
N SER A 125 0.14 -4.73 9.36
CA SER A 125 0.81 -4.09 8.20
C SER A 125 0.98 -5.05 7.01
N THR A 126 0.52 -6.29 7.14
CA THR A 126 0.67 -7.32 6.10
C THR A 126 -0.63 -8.08 5.90
N ALA A 127 -0.76 -8.73 4.74
CA ALA A 127 -1.82 -9.69 4.50
C ALA A 127 -1.64 -10.93 5.39
N PHE A 128 -2.73 -11.40 5.96
CA PHE A 128 -2.81 -12.58 6.82
C PHE A 128 -3.88 -13.59 6.37
N GLN A 129 -4.67 -13.20 5.37
CA GLN A 129 -5.58 -14.04 4.60
C GLN A 129 -5.35 -13.76 3.12
N PRO A 130 -5.38 -14.79 2.25
CA PRO A 130 -5.43 -14.57 0.80
C PRO A 130 -6.64 -13.71 0.44
N TYR A 131 -6.48 -12.84 -0.53
CA TYR A 131 -7.55 -11.99 -1.05
C TYR A 131 -7.49 -11.91 -2.58
N ASP A 132 -8.63 -11.69 -3.22
CA ASP A 132 -8.71 -11.37 -4.63
C ASP A 132 -8.31 -9.89 -4.83
N TYR A 133 -7.47 -9.63 -5.83
CA TYR A 133 -7.00 -8.27 -6.17
C TYR A 133 -8.14 -7.32 -6.56
N ALA A 134 -9.25 -7.84 -7.06
CA ALA A 134 -10.45 -7.05 -7.32
C ALA A 134 -10.95 -6.28 -6.08
N TRP A 135 -10.67 -6.78 -4.86
CA TRP A 135 -10.98 -6.07 -3.63
C TRP A 135 -10.18 -4.79 -3.47
N ILE A 136 -8.94 -4.73 -3.95
CA ILE A 136 -8.12 -3.52 -3.88
C ILE A 136 -8.80 -2.39 -4.66
N SER A 137 -9.18 -2.66 -5.92
CA SER A 137 -9.85 -1.67 -6.78
C SER A 137 -11.23 -1.26 -6.28
N ARG A 138 -11.93 -2.15 -5.55
CA ARG A 138 -13.24 -1.87 -4.95
C ARG A 138 -13.14 -1.05 -3.66
N LEU A 139 -12.15 -1.31 -2.82
CA LEU A 139 -11.98 -0.69 -1.50
C LEU A 139 -11.25 0.66 -1.55
N PHE A 140 -10.36 0.81 -2.51
CA PHE A 140 -9.44 1.95 -2.60
C PHE A 140 -9.64 2.72 -3.91
N VAL A 141 -10.86 3.19 -4.13
CA VAL A 141 -11.17 4.09 -5.26
C VAL A 141 -10.66 5.48 -4.90
N PRO A 142 -9.63 6.03 -5.57
CA PRO A 142 -9.14 7.36 -5.26
C PRO A 142 -10.22 8.43 -5.44
N VAL A 143 -10.08 9.56 -4.74
CA VAL A 143 -10.92 10.74 -4.96
C VAL A 143 -10.72 11.28 -6.38
N ASP A 144 -11.71 12.02 -6.88
CA ASP A 144 -11.74 12.42 -8.29
C ASP A 144 -10.51 13.26 -8.69
N GLU A 145 -10.04 14.14 -7.81
CA GLU A 145 -8.86 14.98 -8.09
C GLU A 145 -7.57 14.16 -8.31
N ILE A 146 -7.43 13.02 -7.60
CA ILE A 146 -6.30 12.11 -7.80
C ILE A 146 -6.46 11.37 -9.14
N MET A 147 -7.67 10.90 -9.46
CA MET A 147 -7.91 10.19 -10.72
C MET A 147 -7.76 11.08 -11.93
N GLU A 148 -8.22 12.33 -11.88
CA GLU A 148 -7.99 13.32 -12.94
C GLU A 148 -6.50 13.53 -13.22
N GLU A 149 -5.69 13.62 -12.16
CA GLU A 149 -4.22 13.73 -12.32
C GLU A 149 -3.61 12.47 -12.92
N VAL A 150 -4.08 11.27 -12.52
CA VAL A 150 -3.66 9.98 -13.13
C VAL A 150 -3.98 9.98 -14.62
N GLU A 151 -5.20 10.36 -15.01
CA GLU A 151 -5.61 10.42 -16.42
C GLU A 151 -4.80 11.44 -17.22
N ASN A 152 -4.51 12.59 -16.63
CA ASN A 152 -3.66 13.59 -17.25
C ASN A 152 -2.25 13.06 -17.53
N ARG A 153 -1.65 12.33 -16.59
CA ARG A 153 -0.33 11.70 -16.77
C ARG A 153 -0.34 10.60 -17.83
N CYS A 154 -1.42 9.84 -17.88
CA CYS A 154 -1.57 8.74 -18.84
C CYS A 154 -1.97 9.19 -20.25
N ARG A 155 -2.39 10.44 -20.43
CA ARG A 155 -2.92 10.95 -21.72
C ARG A 155 -2.00 10.70 -22.91
N ASN A 156 -0.70 10.76 -22.69
CA ASN A 156 0.32 10.58 -23.70
C ASN A 156 1.01 9.21 -23.64
N PHE A 157 0.43 8.25 -22.89
CA PHE A 157 0.99 6.91 -22.83
C PHE A 157 0.78 6.21 -24.18
N SER A 158 1.85 5.60 -24.68
CA SER A 158 1.81 4.70 -25.83
C SER A 158 1.64 3.26 -25.37
N ASP A 159 1.33 2.39 -26.32
CA ASP A 159 1.32 0.93 -26.08
C ASP A 159 2.69 0.36 -25.69
N ALA A 160 3.76 1.13 -25.78
CA ALA A 160 5.11 0.76 -25.34
C ALA A 160 5.52 1.38 -24.00
N MET A 161 4.56 1.92 -23.22
CA MET A 161 4.85 2.50 -21.91
C MET A 161 5.11 1.42 -20.87
N ILE A 162 6.30 1.43 -20.28
CA ILE A 162 6.68 0.57 -19.15
C ILE A 162 6.75 1.37 -17.85
N GLY A 163 6.38 0.75 -16.74
CA GLY A 163 6.48 1.32 -15.41
C GLY A 163 7.79 0.94 -14.73
N VAL A 164 8.40 1.87 -14.04
CA VAL A 164 9.60 1.65 -13.24
C VAL A 164 9.41 2.23 -11.86
N HIS A 165 9.56 1.39 -10.83
CA HIS A 165 9.50 1.84 -9.44
C HIS A 165 10.83 1.58 -8.72
N ILE A 166 11.55 2.63 -8.37
CA ILE A 166 12.86 2.58 -7.73
C ILE A 166 12.77 3.15 -6.32
N ARG A 167 13.05 2.29 -5.31
CA ARG A 167 13.05 2.65 -3.89
C ARG A 167 14.46 2.92 -3.38
N ARG A 168 14.70 4.14 -2.79
CA ARG A 168 16.05 4.58 -2.40
C ARG A 168 16.18 5.18 -1.00
N THR A 169 15.10 5.57 -0.32
CA THR A 169 15.26 6.39 0.90
C THR A 169 15.32 5.59 2.19
N ASP A 170 14.41 4.66 2.46
CA ASP A 170 14.22 4.06 3.78
C ASP A 170 14.31 2.52 3.83
N ASN A 171 14.35 1.86 2.69
CA ASN A 171 14.42 0.39 2.63
C ASN A 171 15.82 -0.07 2.24
N LEU A 172 16.69 -0.26 3.23
CA LEU A 172 18.08 -0.70 2.99
C LEU A 172 18.17 -2.06 2.27
N ALA A 173 17.23 -2.97 2.50
CA ALA A 173 17.21 -4.26 1.80
C ALA A 173 16.89 -4.05 0.31
N SER A 174 15.94 -3.19 0.00
CA SER A 174 15.61 -2.81 -1.38
C SER A 174 16.81 -2.17 -2.08
N ILE A 175 17.49 -1.23 -1.43
CA ILE A 175 18.65 -0.52 -1.99
C ILE A 175 19.80 -1.49 -2.32
N ARG A 176 20.09 -2.42 -1.41
CA ARG A 176 21.18 -3.39 -1.57
C ARG A 176 20.88 -4.46 -2.63
N GLN A 177 19.65 -4.98 -2.65
CA GLN A 177 19.25 -6.07 -3.53
C GLN A 177 18.84 -5.59 -4.93
N SER A 178 18.43 -4.33 -5.07
CA SER A 178 18.03 -3.73 -6.35
C SER A 178 18.90 -2.49 -6.64
N PRO A 179 20.20 -2.63 -6.87
CA PRO A 179 21.05 -1.50 -7.26
C PRO A 179 20.54 -0.89 -8.58
N ILE A 180 20.81 0.41 -8.77
CA ILE A 180 20.25 1.17 -9.91
C ILE A 180 20.74 0.63 -11.25
N GLU A 181 21.93 0.04 -11.27
CA GLU A 181 22.55 -0.57 -12.46
C GLU A 181 21.70 -1.68 -13.07
N LEU A 182 20.94 -2.43 -12.25
CA LEU A 182 20.00 -3.45 -12.76
C LEU A 182 18.86 -2.80 -13.56
N PHE A 183 18.38 -1.63 -13.13
CA PHE A 183 17.38 -0.88 -13.88
C PHE A 183 17.96 -0.34 -15.18
N TYR A 184 19.17 0.22 -15.14
CA TYR A 184 19.83 0.68 -16.38
C TYR A 184 20.02 -0.45 -17.38
N GLN A 185 20.55 -1.59 -16.96
CA GLN A 185 20.72 -2.77 -17.83
C GLN A 185 19.39 -3.22 -18.45
N LYS A 186 18.34 -3.34 -17.62
CA LYS A 186 17.02 -3.77 -18.11
C LYS A 186 16.41 -2.76 -19.07
N LEU A 187 16.53 -1.47 -18.80
CA LEU A 187 15.98 -0.42 -19.64
C LEU A 187 16.74 -0.28 -20.97
N ASP A 188 18.06 -0.38 -20.93
CA ASP A 188 18.89 -0.37 -22.15
C ASP A 188 18.56 -1.56 -23.05
N GLU A 189 18.34 -2.77 -22.46
CA GLU A 189 17.86 -3.95 -23.18
C GLU A 189 16.51 -3.68 -23.86
N LYS A 190 15.52 -3.16 -23.12
CA LYS A 190 14.18 -2.89 -23.65
C LYS A 190 14.16 -1.82 -24.72
N ILE A 191 14.92 -0.75 -24.57
CA ILE A 191 15.05 0.31 -25.58
C ILE A 191 15.74 -0.20 -26.84
N LYS A 192 16.69 -1.14 -26.71
CA LYS A 192 17.34 -1.80 -27.86
C LYS A 192 16.39 -2.75 -28.59
N GLU A 193 15.52 -3.46 -27.86
CA GLU A 193 14.50 -4.34 -28.43
C GLU A 193 13.41 -3.54 -29.15
N ASP A 194 12.93 -2.47 -28.55
CA ASP A 194 11.93 -1.56 -29.13
C ASP A 194 12.30 -0.10 -28.87
N GLY A 195 12.74 0.56 -29.93
CA GLY A 195 13.10 1.98 -29.90
C GLY A 195 11.95 2.93 -29.51
N LYS A 196 10.70 2.47 -29.44
CA LYS A 196 9.53 3.27 -29.03
C LYS A 196 9.24 3.21 -27.54
N VAL A 197 9.97 2.40 -26.76
CA VAL A 197 9.79 2.28 -25.31
C VAL A 197 9.86 3.65 -24.64
N ALA A 198 8.82 3.96 -23.88
CA ALA A 198 8.74 5.09 -22.95
C ALA A 198 8.58 4.57 -21.52
N ILE A 199 9.00 5.36 -20.54
CA ILE A 199 9.18 4.92 -19.16
C ILE A 199 8.44 5.85 -18.23
N TYR A 200 7.47 5.33 -17.47
CA TYR A 200 6.92 6.04 -16.33
C TYR A 200 7.70 5.68 -15.08
N LEU A 201 8.42 6.66 -14.52
CA LEU A 201 9.27 6.50 -13.35
C LEU A 201 8.59 7.02 -12.08
N ALA A 202 8.36 6.14 -11.12
CA ALA A 202 8.02 6.47 -9.74
C ALA A 202 9.22 6.17 -8.83
N THR A 203 9.66 7.14 -8.06
CA THR A 203 10.78 6.99 -7.12
C THR A 203 10.68 7.99 -5.98
N ASP A 204 11.21 7.62 -4.83
CA ASP A 204 11.34 8.47 -3.65
C ASP A 204 12.66 9.28 -3.60
N SER A 205 13.46 9.25 -4.69
CA SER A 205 14.75 9.93 -4.80
C SER A 205 14.77 10.93 -5.96
N GLU A 206 14.96 12.20 -5.65
CA GLU A 206 15.11 13.25 -6.66
C GLU A 206 16.41 13.08 -7.47
N GLU A 207 17.43 12.49 -6.88
CA GLU A 207 18.68 12.15 -7.57
C GLU A 207 18.44 11.12 -8.67
N VAL A 208 17.74 10.05 -8.36
CA VAL A 208 17.35 9.04 -9.36
C VAL A 208 16.50 9.64 -10.48
N LYS A 209 15.56 10.56 -10.18
CA LYS A 209 14.79 11.25 -11.22
C LYS A 209 15.72 12.00 -12.19
N ARG A 210 16.70 12.74 -11.63
CA ARG A 210 17.66 13.49 -12.43
C ARG A 210 18.53 12.56 -13.29
N GLU A 211 19.15 11.55 -12.70
CA GLU A 211 20.02 10.60 -13.42
C GLU A 211 19.28 9.88 -14.56
N MET A 212 18.04 9.43 -14.29
CA MET A 212 17.22 8.77 -15.29
C MET A 212 16.86 9.70 -16.45
N LYS A 213 16.53 10.99 -16.17
CA LYS A 213 16.27 11.98 -17.19
C LYS A 213 17.54 12.34 -17.99
N GLU A 214 18.70 12.45 -17.35
CA GLU A 214 19.96 12.70 -18.04
C GLU A 214 20.32 11.53 -18.98
N ARG A 215 20.05 10.29 -18.57
CA ARG A 215 20.39 9.09 -19.37
C ARG A 215 19.41 8.83 -20.52
N TYR A 216 18.11 8.99 -20.27
CA TYR A 216 17.08 8.55 -21.22
C TYR A 216 16.25 9.68 -21.84
N GLY A 217 16.49 10.92 -21.42
CA GLY A 217 15.88 12.12 -22.02
C GLY A 217 14.37 12.10 -21.98
N ASP A 218 13.76 12.41 -23.13
CA ASP A 218 12.31 12.53 -23.31
C ASP A 218 11.53 11.20 -23.16
N ARG A 219 12.23 10.08 -23.00
CA ARG A 219 11.58 8.78 -22.71
C ARG A 219 11.07 8.70 -21.27
N ILE A 220 11.57 9.55 -20.36
CA ILE A 220 11.21 9.53 -18.94
C ILE A 220 10.03 10.43 -18.66
N PHE A 221 8.94 9.83 -18.24
CA PHE A 221 7.79 10.48 -17.65
C PHE A 221 7.84 10.27 -16.14
N CYS A 222 7.84 11.32 -15.36
CA CYS A 222 7.80 11.24 -13.89
C CYS A 222 7.16 12.49 -13.31
N SER A 223 6.69 12.38 -12.06
CA SER A 223 6.22 13.55 -11.33
C SER A 223 7.33 14.57 -11.08
N GLY A 224 6.99 15.86 -11.19
CA GLY A 224 7.82 16.96 -10.74
C GLY A 224 7.76 17.19 -9.22
N LYS A 225 6.84 16.53 -8.51
CA LYS A 225 6.64 16.70 -7.07
C LYS A 225 7.53 15.73 -6.29
N LYS A 226 7.92 16.15 -5.07
CA LYS A 226 8.70 15.32 -4.17
C LYS A 226 7.81 14.32 -3.44
N ALA A 227 8.25 13.07 -3.36
CA ALA A 227 7.59 12.07 -2.53
C ALA A 227 7.77 12.41 -1.04
N ASP A 228 6.66 12.54 -0.30
CA ASP A 228 6.65 12.83 1.13
C ASP A 228 5.49 12.11 1.81
N ARG A 229 5.79 11.27 2.81
CA ARG A 229 4.78 10.53 3.59
C ARG A 229 4.24 11.33 4.76
N GLY A 230 4.88 12.41 5.12
CA GLY A 230 4.52 13.29 6.24
C GLY A 230 3.44 14.29 5.88
N SER A 231 3.22 14.54 4.59
CA SER A 231 2.24 15.50 4.10
C SER A 231 1.12 14.84 3.29
N LEU A 232 -0.07 15.42 3.36
CA LEU A 232 -1.22 14.98 2.57
C LEU A 232 -0.91 15.04 1.07
N GLU A 233 -0.26 16.11 0.62
CA GLU A 233 0.08 16.31 -0.79
C GLU A 233 1.05 15.24 -1.29
N GLY A 234 2.10 14.94 -0.53
CA GLY A 234 3.05 13.89 -0.90
C GLY A 234 2.45 12.48 -0.87
N ILE A 235 1.45 12.24 0.00
CA ILE A 235 0.71 10.96 0.02
C ILE A 235 -0.23 10.87 -1.20
N ARG A 236 -0.94 11.96 -1.55
CA ARG A 236 -1.76 12.03 -2.78
C ARG A 236 -0.91 11.80 -4.02
N GLU A 237 0.27 12.40 -4.06
CA GLU A 237 1.25 12.20 -5.12
C GLU A 237 1.68 10.73 -5.23
N GLY A 238 1.95 10.06 -4.10
CA GLY A 238 2.26 8.65 -4.09
C GLY A 238 1.10 7.76 -4.59
N ILE A 239 -0.16 8.13 -4.32
CA ILE A 239 -1.32 7.43 -4.88
C ILE A 239 -1.39 7.66 -6.38
N THR A 240 -1.22 8.88 -6.84
CA THR A 240 -1.19 9.21 -8.27
C THR A 240 -0.12 8.40 -8.99
N ASP A 241 1.11 8.34 -8.46
CA ASP A 241 2.19 7.51 -9.02
C ASP A 241 1.82 6.03 -9.07
N MET A 242 1.22 5.49 -8.00
CA MET A 242 0.81 4.09 -7.93
C MET A 242 -0.24 3.74 -8.98
N TYR A 243 -1.27 4.59 -9.13
CA TYR A 243 -2.33 4.37 -10.11
C TYR A 243 -1.88 4.67 -11.54
N THR A 244 -0.90 5.55 -11.75
CA THR A 244 -0.28 5.76 -13.05
C THR A 244 0.59 4.58 -13.47
N LEU A 245 1.40 4.02 -12.55
CA LEU A 245 2.13 2.76 -12.79
C LEU A 245 1.18 1.62 -13.18
N ALA A 246 0.03 1.54 -12.55
CA ALA A 246 -1.01 0.54 -12.84
C ALA A 246 -1.57 0.64 -14.27
N ARG A 247 -1.32 1.73 -15.00
CA ARG A 247 -1.73 1.94 -16.41
C ARG A 247 -0.63 1.60 -17.42
N THR A 248 0.54 1.15 -16.97
CA THR A 248 1.64 0.74 -17.83
C THR A 248 1.49 -0.72 -18.24
N GLN A 249 2.19 -1.16 -19.29
CA GLN A 249 2.11 -2.55 -19.77
C GLN A 249 2.77 -3.57 -18.82
N LYS A 250 3.83 -3.14 -18.15
CA LYS A 250 4.63 -3.96 -17.24
C LYS A 250 5.34 -3.06 -16.26
N ILE A 251 5.53 -3.54 -15.04
CA ILE A 251 6.25 -2.81 -14.00
C ILE A 251 7.58 -3.52 -13.69
N TYR A 252 8.67 -2.77 -13.67
CA TYR A 252 9.95 -3.18 -13.09
C TYR A 252 10.07 -2.54 -11.69
N GLY A 253 10.15 -3.38 -10.66
CA GLY A 253 10.10 -2.95 -9.27
C GLY A 253 11.35 -3.28 -8.48
N SER A 254 11.56 -2.57 -7.37
CA SER A 254 12.61 -2.85 -6.40
C SER A 254 12.22 -4.00 -5.47
N PHE A 255 13.21 -4.74 -5.00
CA PHE A 255 13.05 -5.83 -4.04
C PHE A 255 12.33 -5.38 -2.75
N GLN A 256 11.41 -6.21 -2.26
CA GLN A 256 10.59 -5.96 -1.08
C GLN A 256 9.86 -4.59 -1.08
N SER A 257 9.43 -4.14 -2.23
CA SER A 257 8.61 -2.94 -2.35
C SER A 257 7.13 -3.27 -2.52
N SER A 258 6.36 -3.09 -1.46
CA SER A 258 4.90 -3.26 -1.51
C SER A 258 4.20 -2.26 -2.42
N PHE A 259 4.87 -1.17 -2.80
CA PHE A 259 4.30 -0.15 -3.68
C PHE A 259 4.16 -0.66 -5.12
N SER A 260 5.22 -1.24 -5.69
CA SER A 260 5.16 -1.86 -7.02
C SER A 260 4.23 -3.07 -7.07
N ASP A 261 4.22 -3.90 -6.00
CA ASP A 261 3.28 -5.00 -5.87
C ASP A 261 1.82 -4.51 -5.94
N MET A 262 1.51 -3.43 -5.22
CA MET A 262 0.16 -2.87 -5.19
C MET A 262 -0.23 -2.24 -6.54
N ALA A 263 0.68 -1.50 -7.17
CA ALA A 263 0.45 -0.95 -8.50
C ALA A 263 0.14 -2.06 -9.53
N ALA A 264 0.90 -3.15 -9.49
CA ALA A 264 0.66 -4.30 -10.36
C ALA A 264 -0.68 -4.97 -10.11
N GLN A 265 -1.09 -5.13 -8.83
CA GLN A 265 -2.40 -5.69 -8.46
C GLN A 265 -3.56 -4.81 -8.93
N ILE A 266 -3.45 -3.47 -8.79
CA ILE A 266 -4.46 -2.52 -9.24
C ILE A 266 -4.67 -2.60 -10.76
N GLY A 267 -3.57 -2.65 -11.52
CA GLY A 267 -3.61 -2.64 -12.99
C GLY A 267 -3.81 -4.03 -13.60
N GLY A 268 -3.64 -5.11 -12.85
CA GLY A 268 -3.56 -6.46 -13.40
C GLY A 268 -2.36 -6.64 -14.35
N VAL A 269 -1.30 -5.85 -14.16
CA VAL A 269 -0.15 -5.83 -15.06
C VAL A 269 1.00 -6.68 -14.53
N PRO A 270 1.84 -7.25 -15.40
CA PRO A 270 3.00 -8.04 -14.98
C PRO A 270 3.99 -7.22 -14.16
N LEU A 271 4.51 -7.80 -13.09
CA LEU A 271 5.57 -7.22 -12.26
C LEU A 271 6.83 -8.09 -12.34
N GLU A 272 7.95 -7.47 -12.63
CA GLU A 272 9.28 -8.07 -12.53
C GLU A 272 10.11 -7.34 -11.49
N ILE A 273 10.54 -8.06 -10.46
CA ILE A 273 11.41 -7.51 -9.42
C ILE A 273 12.86 -7.64 -9.88
N LEU A 274 13.52 -6.50 -10.06
CA LEU A 274 14.94 -6.47 -10.41
C LEU A 274 15.77 -6.60 -9.13
N LYS A 275 16.47 -7.72 -8.99
CA LYS A 275 17.30 -8.03 -7.82
C LYS A 275 18.53 -8.84 -8.20
N LEU A 276 19.58 -8.72 -7.36
CA LEU A 276 20.79 -9.56 -7.41
C LEU A 276 20.46 -11.02 -7.09
#